data_96b990e0c2ccf368fa56fcd67e49eaea
#
_entry.id   96b990e0c2ccf368fa56fcd67e49eaea
#
_cell.length_a   1.000
_cell.length_b   1.000
_cell.length_c   1.000
_cell.angle_alpha   90.00
_cell.angle_beta   90.00
_cell.angle_gamma   90.00
#
_symmetry.space_group_name_H-M   'P 1'
#
loop_
_entity.id
_entity.type
_entity.pdbx_description
1 polymer ?
#
loop_
_entity_poly.entity_id
_entity_poly.type
_entity_poly.pdbx_seq_one_letter_code
_entity_poly.pdbx_strand_id
1 'polypeptide(L)'
;LTNKRKDEKTISYAECHDQALVGDKTLIFRLMDKEMYTSMNKDSKNLIVDRGMALHKMIRLATIATAGDGYLNFMGNEFGHPEWIDFPREGNGWSYKYARRQWSLSEPDYLRYKYLMDFDRDMVHLFKEEDLLAFPPEPILADEAKKVLIFKRKNCIFALNFNPSASFTDYSFKAPEGEWELIFDSDDENYDGFSRLKNGERHWSDGKMNLYLPCRCAFVLKKIH
;
A
#
# COMPACT_ATOMS: atom_id res chain seq x y z
N LEU A 1 8.66 12.61 5.13
CA LEU A 1 8.05 12.14 3.89
C LEU A 1 7.83 13.27 2.87
N THR A 2 7.65 14.51 3.33
CA THR A 2 7.30 15.64 2.47
C THR A 2 8.38 16.74 2.42
N ASN A 3 9.59 16.43 2.89
CA ASN A 3 10.68 17.40 2.98
C ASN A 3 11.37 17.54 1.61
N LYS A 4 10.76 18.34 0.73
CA LYS A 4 11.34 18.72 -0.58
C LYS A 4 11.63 20.23 -0.62
N ARG A 5 12.51 20.64 -1.50
CA ARG A 5 12.76 22.07 -1.77
C ARG A 5 11.51 22.72 -2.36
N LYS A 6 11.35 24.01 -2.13
CA LYS A 6 10.29 24.78 -2.78
C LYS A 6 10.44 24.65 -4.32
N ASP A 7 9.34 24.39 -4.99
CA ASP A 7 9.26 24.26 -6.45
C ASP A 7 10.01 23.03 -7.05
N GLU A 8 10.53 22.12 -6.21
CA GLU A 8 11.13 20.87 -6.66
C GLU A 8 10.06 19.81 -6.90
N LYS A 9 10.03 19.25 -8.12
CA LYS A 9 9.17 18.14 -8.48
C LYS A 9 9.87 16.81 -8.15
N THR A 10 9.14 15.92 -7.48
CA THR A 10 9.69 14.64 -7.02
C THR A 10 8.82 13.46 -7.40
N ILE A 11 9.44 12.34 -7.74
CA ILE A 11 8.80 11.06 -7.97
C ILE A 11 9.14 10.14 -6.81
N SER A 12 8.12 9.58 -6.17
CA SER A 12 8.29 8.66 -5.04
C SER A 12 8.12 7.22 -5.47
N TYR A 13 8.89 6.32 -4.88
CA TYR A 13 8.79 4.88 -5.10
C TYR A 13 9.23 4.11 -3.86
N ALA A 14 8.70 2.91 -3.67
CA ALA A 14 9.12 2.00 -2.60
C ALA A 14 10.37 1.20 -3.03
N GLU A 15 10.40 0.77 -4.28
CA GLU A 15 11.56 0.19 -4.94
C GLU A 15 11.51 0.46 -6.45
N CYS A 16 12.68 0.50 -7.08
CA CYS A 16 12.85 0.55 -8.52
C CYS A 16 13.75 -0.62 -8.99
N HIS A 17 14.23 -0.57 -10.22
CA HIS A 17 15.12 -1.59 -10.74
C HIS A 17 16.43 -1.72 -9.93
N ASP A 18 16.94 -0.64 -9.34
CA ASP A 18 18.18 -0.66 -8.57
C ASP A 18 18.07 -1.57 -7.35
N GLN A 19 17.01 -1.45 -6.56
CA GLN A 19 16.80 -2.31 -5.40
C GLN A 19 16.53 -3.76 -5.81
N ALA A 20 15.80 -3.95 -6.90
CA ALA A 20 15.44 -5.28 -7.38
C ALA A 20 16.60 -6.04 -8.05
N LEU A 21 17.51 -5.32 -8.72
CA LEU A 21 18.60 -5.90 -9.53
C LEU A 21 19.97 -5.82 -8.85
N VAL A 22 20.26 -4.68 -8.23
CA VAL A 22 21.59 -4.39 -7.66
C VAL A 22 21.55 -4.52 -6.13
N GLY A 23 20.43 -4.20 -5.52
CA GLY A 23 20.26 -4.16 -4.08
C GLY A 23 19.88 -5.47 -3.41
N ASP A 24 19.96 -6.61 -4.12
CA ASP A 24 19.82 -7.96 -3.56
C ASP A 24 18.40 -8.55 -3.59
N LYS A 25 17.36 -7.87 -3.08
CA LYS A 25 16.01 -8.46 -2.98
C LYS A 25 14.91 -7.43 -3.21
N THR A 26 13.86 -7.84 -3.92
CA THR A 26 12.62 -7.07 -4.04
C THR A 26 11.93 -6.89 -2.70
N LEU A 27 11.04 -5.91 -2.59
CA LEU A 27 10.26 -5.65 -1.39
C LEU A 27 9.48 -6.90 -0.94
N ILE A 28 8.80 -7.57 -1.88
CA ILE A 28 8.02 -8.76 -1.55
C ILE A 28 8.89 -9.89 -1.02
N PHE A 29 10.10 -10.03 -1.54
CA PHE A 29 11.08 -10.99 -1.07
C PHE A 29 11.49 -10.72 0.39
N ARG A 30 11.71 -9.44 0.73
CA ARG A 30 12.02 -9.05 2.11
C ARG A 30 10.86 -9.29 3.08
N LEU A 31 9.62 -9.22 2.58
CA LEU A 31 8.41 -9.40 3.40
C LEU A 31 8.05 -10.87 3.62
N MET A 32 8.26 -11.74 2.63
CA MET A 32 7.76 -13.13 2.63
C MET A 32 8.83 -14.19 2.46
N ASP A 33 10.01 -13.81 1.93
CA ASP A 33 11.10 -14.72 1.58
C ASP A 33 10.58 -15.93 0.76
N LYS A 34 11.03 -17.14 1.05
CA LYS A 34 10.63 -18.36 0.31
C LYS A 34 9.14 -18.68 0.33
N GLU A 35 8.40 -18.16 1.31
CA GLU A 35 6.96 -18.44 1.43
C GLU A 35 6.15 -17.92 0.23
N MET A 36 6.65 -16.90 -0.49
CA MET A 36 6.00 -16.43 -1.71
C MET A 36 6.00 -17.44 -2.87
N TYR A 37 6.81 -18.49 -2.82
CA TYR A 37 6.83 -19.53 -3.86
C TYR A 37 5.82 -20.66 -3.61
N THR A 38 5.53 -20.96 -2.35
CA THR A 38 4.78 -22.15 -1.97
C THR A 38 3.46 -21.85 -1.27
N SER A 39 3.29 -20.65 -0.74
CA SER A 39 2.17 -20.30 0.16
C SER A 39 1.28 -19.17 -0.38
N MET A 40 1.37 -18.84 -1.65
CA MET A 40 0.54 -17.82 -2.31
C MET A 40 -0.78 -18.37 -2.89
N ASN A 41 -1.17 -19.59 -2.53
CA ASN A 41 -2.52 -20.07 -2.78
C ASN A 41 -3.48 -19.49 -1.74
N LYS A 42 -4.68 -19.08 -2.15
CA LYS A 42 -5.70 -18.45 -1.29
C LYS A 42 -6.11 -19.36 -0.10
N ASP A 43 -6.12 -20.66 -0.29
CA ASP A 43 -6.46 -21.62 0.74
C ASP A 43 -5.31 -21.89 1.74
N SER A 44 -4.12 -21.39 1.45
CA SER A 44 -2.95 -21.56 2.30
C SER A 44 -3.01 -20.60 3.50
N LYS A 45 -3.04 -21.17 4.71
CA LYS A 45 -2.95 -20.39 5.96
C LYS A 45 -1.49 -20.20 6.33
N ASN A 46 -0.94 -19.04 6.04
CA ASN A 46 0.46 -18.71 6.30
C ASN A 46 0.59 -17.29 6.85
N LEU A 47 0.91 -17.16 8.13
CA LEU A 47 1.04 -15.86 8.81
C LEU A 47 2.13 -14.96 8.22
N ILE A 48 3.17 -15.54 7.61
CA ILE A 48 4.23 -14.76 6.96
C ILE A 48 3.67 -14.09 5.70
N VAL A 49 2.91 -14.85 4.91
CA VAL A 49 2.26 -14.33 3.70
C VAL A 49 1.18 -13.31 4.06
N ASP A 50 0.32 -13.61 5.04
CA ASP A 50 -0.74 -12.68 5.48
C ASP A 50 -0.15 -11.34 5.93
N ARG A 51 0.89 -11.38 6.76
CA ARG A 51 1.63 -10.19 7.19
C ARG A 51 2.30 -9.49 6.02
N GLY A 52 2.94 -10.24 5.14
CA GLY A 52 3.65 -9.71 3.98
C GLY A 52 2.72 -8.99 3.03
N MET A 53 1.56 -9.56 2.72
CA MET A 53 0.53 -8.92 1.88
C MET A 53 -0.01 -7.64 2.53
N ALA A 54 -0.36 -7.68 3.81
CA ALA A 54 -0.83 -6.50 4.52
C ALA A 54 0.20 -5.36 4.46
N LEU A 55 1.47 -5.64 4.77
CA LEU A 55 2.54 -4.64 4.72
C LEU A 55 2.84 -4.17 3.30
N HIS A 56 2.81 -5.05 2.30
CA HIS A 56 3.03 -4.68 0.91
C HIS A 56 1.99 -3.64 0.45
N LYS A 57 0.70 -3.90 0.70
CA LYS A 57 -0.39 -2.97 0.40
C LYS A 57 -0.21 -1.63 1.13
N MET A 58 0.11 -1.66 2.42
CA MET A 58 0.34 -0.45 3.22
C MET A 58 1.54 0.37 2.72
N ILE A 59 2.65 -0.26 2.38
CA ILE A 59 3.85 0.41 1.87
C ILE A 59 3.53 1.10 0.54
N ARG A 60 2.81 0.44 -0.35
CA ARG A 60 2.42 1.01 -1.64
C ARG A 60 1.49 2.21 -1.46
N LEU A 61 0.44 2.07 -0.65
CA LEU A 61 -0.46 3.18 -0.34
C LEU A 61 0.28 4.34 0.34
N ALA A 62 1.13 4.07 1.32
CA ALA A 62 1.92 5.09 1.97
C ALA A 62 2.83 5.83 0.97
N THR A 63 3.46 5.11 0.05
CA THR A 63 4.38 5.67 -0.94
C THR A 63 3.67 6.63 -1.89
N ILE A 64 2.56 6.21 -2.51
CA ILE A 64 1.79 7.07 -3.42
C ILE A 64 1.11 8.22 -2.67
N ALA A 65 0.57 7.96 -1.47
CA ALA A 65 -0.17 8.95 -0.68
C ALA A 65 0.73 10.05 -0.12
N THR A 66 2.01 9.78 0.09
CA THR A 66 3.00 10.78 0.51
C THR A 66 3.90 11.26 -0.63
N ALA A 67 3.65 10.81 -1.86
CA ALA A 67 4.40 11.23 -3.04
C ALA A 67 4.30 12.75 -3.27
N GLY A 68 5.34 13.32 -3.84
CA GLY A 68 5.33 14.71 -4.30
C GLY A 68 4.43 14.87 -5.52
N ASP A 69 5.02 14.76 -6.71
CA ASP A 69 4.35 15.06 -7.97
C ASP A 69 4.13 13.81 -8.83
N GLY A 70 4.69 12.68 -8.44
CA GLY A 70 4.55 11.43 -9.17
C GLY A 70 4.86 10.19 -8.34
N TYR A 71 4.40 9.06 -8.83
CA TYR A 71 4.62 7.75 -8.24
C TYR A 71 5.18 6.81 -9.31
N LEU A 72 6.26 6.11 -8.98
CA LEU A 72 6.86 5.10 -9.85
C LEU A 72 6.65 3.74 -9.23
N ASN A 73 6.22 2.81 -10.05
CA ASN A 73 6.13 1.41 -9.73
C ASN A 73 7.02 0.59 -10.67
N PHE A 74 7.93 -0.21 -10.13
CA PHE A 74 8.72 -1.10 -10.94
C PHE A 74 7.89 -2.32 -11.34
N MET A 75 7.92 -2.66 -12.64
CA MET A 75 7.08 -3.72 -13.21
C MET A 75 7.15 -5.02 -12.42
N GLY A 76 5.99 -5.58 -12.08
CA GLY A 76 5.83 -6.78 -11.28
C GLY A 76 5.63 -6.52 -9.79
N ASN A 77 5.95 -5.33 -9.28
CA ASN A 77 5.74 -4.99 -7.87
C ASN A 77 4.27 -4.85 -7.53
N GLU A 78 3.45 -4.44 -8.50
CA GLU A 78 2.01 -4.28 -8.36
C GLU A 78 1.32 -5.55 -7.86
N PHE A 79 1.82 -6.72 -8.25
CA PHE A 79 1.29 -8.01 -7.79
C PHE A 79 2.27 -8.84 -6.94
N GLY A 80 3.43 -8.26 -6.57
CA GLY A 80 4.43 -8.94 -5.77
C GLY A 80 5.09 -10.12 -6.49
N HIS A 81 5.52 -9.90 -7.73
CA HIS A 81 6.17 -10.94 -8.55
C HIS A 81 7.29 -11.66 -7.79
N PRO A 82 7.25 -13.00 -7.70
CA PRO A 82 8.13 -13.77 -6.81
C PRO A 82 9.51 -14.05 -7.38
N GLU A 83 9.74 -13.74 -8.65
CA GLU A 83 10.95 -14.11 -9.35
C GLU A 83 12.05 -13.07 -9.18
N TRP A 84 13.27 -13.56 -9.10
CA TRP A 84 14.47 -12.76 -9.29
C TRP A 84 14.47 -12.08 -10.66
N ILE A 85 15.03 -10.87 -10.72
CA ILE A 85 15.23 -10.17 -11.99
C ILE A 85 16.72 -10.19 -12.30
N ASP A 86 17.07 -10.63 -13.51
CA ASP A 86 18.41 -10.52 -14.05
C ASP A 86 18.34 -10.18 -15.53
N PHE A 87 19.09 -9.16 -15.94
CA PHE A 87 19.17 -8.78 -17.34
C PHE A 87 20.06 -9.73 -18.13
N PRO A 88 19.81 -9.91 -19.45
CA PRO A 88 20.72 -10.62 -20.33
C PRO A 88 22.13 -10.04 -20.21
N ARG A 89 23.09 -10.86 -19.86
CA ARG A 89 24.52 -10.53 -19.72
C ARG A 89 25.38 -11.75 -19.98
N GLU A 90 26.68 -11.55 -20.16
CA GLU A 90 27.61 -12.65 -20.44
C GLU A 90 27.54 -13.76 -19.38
N GLY A 91 27.52 -13.40 -18.09
CA GLY A 91 27.49 -14.34 -16.97
C GLY A 91 26.25 -15.25 -16.89
N ASN A 92 25.15 -14.94 -17.60
CA ASN A 92 23.97 -15.80 -17.70
C ASN A 92 23.68 -16.26 -19.14
N GLY A 93 24.69 -16.21 -20.04
CA GLY A 93 24.59 -16.62 -21.45
C GLY A 93 23.60 -15.77 -22.24
N TRP A 94 23.46 -14.50 -21.92
CA TRP A 94 22.53 -13.57 -22.56
C TRP A 94 21.06 -14.00 -22.46
N SER A 95 20.71 -14.75 -21.41
CA SER A 95 19.37 -15.30 -21.20
C SER A 95 18.35 -14.24 -20.81
N TYR A 96 17.18 -14.27 -21.44
CA TYR A 96 16.01 -13.46 -21.08
C TYR A 96 15.11 -14.12 -20.01
N LYS A 97 15.48 -15.30 -19.50
CA LYS A 97 14.64 -16.08 -18.57
C LYS A 97 14.17 -15.25 -17.37
N TYR A 98 15.08 -14.52 -16.74
CA TYR A 98 14.79 -13.71 -15.55
C TYR A 98 14.51 -12.23 -15.84
N ALA A 99 14.56 -11.82 -17.11
CA ALA A 99 14.17 -10.47 -17.52
C ALA A 99 12.67 -10.30 -17.73
N ARG A 100 11.91 -11.40 -17.68
CA ARG A 100 10.46 -11.41 -17.88
C ARG A 100 9.70 -11.32 -16.55
N ARG A 101 8.44 -10.88 -16.67
CA ARG A 101 7.45 -10.97 -15.59
C ARG A 101 6.42 -12.02 -15.98
N GLN A 102 6.04 -12.85 -15.01
CA GLN A 102 4.99 -13.86 -15.15
C GLN A 102 3.64 -13.24 -14.82
N TRP A 103 3.13 -12.40 -15.72
CA TRP A 103 1.86 -11.69 -15.56
C TRP A 103 0.67 -12.62 -15.30
N SER A 104 0.71 -13.83 -15.86
CA SER A 104 -0.30 -14.87 -15.62
C SER A 104 -0.46 -15.29 -14.15
N LEU A 105 0.49 -14.98 -13.27
CA LEU A 105 0.33 -15.21 -11.83
C LEU A 105 -0.73 -14.30 -11.19
N SER A 106 -0.99 -13.15 -11.77
CA SER A 106 -1.97 -12.18 -11.26
C SER A 106 -3.40 -12.40 -11.78
N GLU A 107 -3.63 -13.41 -12.63
CA GLU A 107 -4.95 -13.66 -13.22
C GLU A 107 -5.82 -14.63 -12.39
N PRO A 108 -5.29 -15.78 -11.87
CA PRO A 108 -6.12 -16.77 -11.21
C PRO A 108 -6.63 -16.33 -9.84
N ASP A 109 -7.92 -16.52 -9.58
CA ASP A 109 -8.58 -16.17 -8.30
C ASP A 109 -8.06 -16.99 -7.11
N TYR A 110 -7.47 -18.15 -7.36
CA TYR A 110 -6.88 -18.99 -6.31
C TYR A 110 -5.46 -18.58 -5.93
N LEU A 111 -4.84 -17.62 -6.63
CA LEU A 111 -3.51 -17.09 -6.31
C LEU A 111 -3.60 -15.69 -5.71
N ARG A 112 -2.91 -15.49 -4.61
CA ARG A 112 -2.92 -14.25 -3.84
C ARG A 112 -2.27 -13.06 -4.58
N TYR A 113 -1.49 -13.30 -5.63
CA TYR A 113 -0.93 -12.27 -6.50
C TYR A 113 -2.01 -11.40 -7.16
N LYS A 114 -3.16 -12.01 -7.53
CA LYS A 114 -4.31 -11.28 -8.09
C LYS A 114 -4.79 -10.18 -7.15
N TYR A 115 -4.91 -10.48 -5.87
CA TYR A 115 -5.42 -9.55 -4.86
C TYR A 115 -4.47 -8.37 -4.61
N LEU A 116 -3.16 -8.57 -4.75
CA LEU A 116 -2.19 -7.48 -4.74
C LEU A 116 -2.31 -6.61 -6.00
N MET A 117 -2.51 -7.23 -7.18
CA MET A 117 -2.74 -6.51 -8.43
C MET A 117 -4.02 -5.68 -8.38
N ASP A 118 -5.11 -6.26 -7.89
CA ASP A 118 -6.40 -5.57 -7.77
C ASP A 118 -6.30 -4.38 -6.81
N PHE A 119 -5.62 -4.56 -5.68
CA PHE A 119 -5.34 -3.45 -4.74
C PHE A 119 -4.56 -2.32 -5.41
N ASP A 120 -3.49 -2.63 -6.13
CA ASP A 120 -2.66 -1.63 -6.80
C ASP A 120 -3.43 -0.87 -7.87
N ARG A 121 -4.19 -1.59 -8.70
CA ARG A 121 -5.05 -0.99 -9.72
C ARG A 121 -6.05 0.00 -9.10
N ASP A 122 -6.77 -0.43 -8.06
CA ASP A 122 -7.83 0.37 -7.46
C ASP A 122 -7.24 1.55 -6.66
N MET A 123 -6.08 1.37 -6.04
CA MET A 123 -5.30 2.45 -5.43
C MET A 123 -4.92 3.52 -6.46
N VAL A 124 -4.39 3.13 -7.60
CA VAL A 124 -4.00 4.08 -8.67
C VAL A 124 -5.22 4.78 -9.25
N HIS A 125 -6.34 4.06 -9.44
CA HIS A 125 -7.60 4.64 -9.89
C HIS A 125 -8.13 5.69 -8.89
N LEU A 126 -8.14 5.40 -7.60
CA LEU A 126 -8.51 6.34 -6.55
C LEU A 126 -7.70 7.64 -6.66
N PHE A 127 -6.39 7.54 -6.80
CA PHE A 127 -5.51 8.71 -6.90
C PHE A 127 -5.77 9.53 -8.16
N LYS A 128 -6.10 8.87 -9.26
CA LYS A 128 -6.44 9.51 -10.53
C LYS A 128 -7.82 10.18 -10.50
N GLU A 129 -8.84 9.47 -10.02
CA GLU A 129 -10.23 9.95 -9.98
C GLU A 129 -10.40 11.14 -9.04
N GLU A 130 -9.75 11.08 -7.87
CA GLU A 130 -9.77 12.15 -6.88
C GLU A 130 -8.72 13.24 -7.15
N ASP A 131 -7.89 13.10 -8.20
CA ASP A 131 -6.80 14.04 -8.53
C ASP A 131 -5.90 14.35 -7.31
N LEU A 132 -5.54 13.30 -6.55
CA LEU A 132 -4.86 13.49 -5.27
C LEU A 132 -3.42 13.95 -5.42
N LEU A 133 -2.71 13.56 -6.49
CA LEU A 133 -1.32 13.97 -6.68
C LEU A 133 -1.15 15.47 -6.97
N ALA A 134 -2.21 16.15 -7.39
CA ALA A 134 -2.19 17.61 -7.59
C ALA A 134 -2.10 18.41 -6.27
N PHE A 135 -2.33 17.77 -5.12
CA PHE A 135 -2.33 18.41 -3.81
C PHE A 135 -1.24 17.80 -2.92
N PRO A 136 -0.49 18.58 -2.14
CA PRO A 136 0.49 18.04 -1.21
C PRO A 136 -0.18 17.32 -0.04
N PRO A 137 0.47 16.30 0.55
CA PRO A 137 0.01 15.72 1.81
C PRO A 137 0.21 16.71 2.97
N GLU A 138 -0.81 16.85 3.80
CA GLU A 138 -0.84 17.70 4.99
C GLU A 138 -0.84 16.82 6.24
N PRO A 139 0.22 16.84 7.07
CA PRO A 139 0.30 15.99 8.26
C PRO A 139 -0.77 16.38 9.29
N ILE A 140 -1.43 15.38 9.87
CA ILE A 140 -2.36 15.54 10.99
C ILE A 140 -1.73 14.98 12.26
N LEU A 141 -1.21 13.73 12.20
CA LEU A 141 -0.64 13.05 13.35
C LEU A 141 0.46 12.07 12.91
N ALA A 142 1.57 12.07 13.64
CA ALA A 142 2.57 11.01 13.61
C ALA A 142 2.80 10.52 15.04
N ASP A 143 2.23 9.38 15.40
CA ASP A 143 2.39 8.75 16.71
C ASP A 143 3.43 7.61 16.59
N GLU A 144 4.67 7.94 16.87
CA GLU A 144 5.78 6.97 16.77
C GLU A 144 5.65 5.83 17.78
N ALA A 145 5.12 6.10 18.97
CA ALA A 145 4.97 5.09 20.03
C ALA A 145 3.94 4.02 19.63
N LYS A 146 2.82 4.44 19.05
CA LYS A 146 1.76 3.56 18.56
C LYS A 146 1.93 3.13 17.10
N LYS A 147 2.89 3.74 16.38
CA LYS A 147 3.16 3.50 14.95
C LYS A 147 1.97 3.83 14.06
N VAL A 148 1.30 4.93 14.38
CA VAL A 148 0.15 5.45 13.63
C VAL A 148 0.56 6.71 12.89
N LEU A 149 0.18 6.77 11.60
CA LEU A 149 0.36 7.94 10.75
C LEU A 149 -0.99 8.35 10.18
N ILE A 150 -1.37 9.61 10.38
CA ILE A 150 -2.59 10.20 9.82
C ILE A 150 -2.24 11.52 9.14
N PHE A 151 -2.69 11.68 7.91
CA PHE A 151 -2.52 12.92 7.14
C PHE A 151 -3.70 13.11 6.20
N LYS A 152 -3.87 14.34 5.75
CA LYS A 152 -4.89 14.70 4.77
C LYS A 152 -4.22 14.98 3.42
N ARG A 153 -4.91 14.69 2.35
CA ARG A 153 -4.54 15.11 1.00
C ARG A 153 -5.82 15.51 0.27
N LYS A 154 -5.94 16.77 -0.16
CA LYS A 154 -7.18 17.34 -0.70
C LYS A 154 -8.35 17.16 0.28
N ASN A 155 -9.37 16.41 -0.12
CA ASN A 155 -10.56 16.06 0.67
C ASN A 155 -10.51 14.64 1.25
N CYS A 156 -9.36 13.98 1.25
CA CYS A 156 -9.17 12.64 1.77
C CYS A 156 -8.27 12.62 3.00
N ILE A 157 -8.66 11.85 4.03
CA ILE A 157 -7.83 11.51 5.19
C ILE A 157 -7.31 10.09 4.99
N PHE A 158 -6.00 9.94 5.12
CA PHE A 158 -5.29 8.67 5.11
C PHE A 158 -4.94 8.30 6.53
N ALA A 159 -5.37 7.13 6.99
CA ALA A 159 -5.06 6.59 8.31
C ALA A 159 -4.32 5.26 8.17
N LEU A 160 -3.11 5.18 8.73
CA LEU A 160 -2.24 4.01 8.63
C LEU A 160 -1.82 3.58 10.03
N ASN A 161 -2.10 2.34 10.39
CA ASN A 161 -1.62 1.71 11.61
C ASN A 161 -0.57 0.64 11.29
N PHE A 162 0.70 0.98 11.41
CA PHE A 162 1.83 0.07 11.20
C PHE A 162 2.14 -0.80 12.41
N ASN A 163 1.35 -0.70 13.49
CA ASN A 163 1.58 -1.52 14.67
C ASN A 163 1.43 -3.01 14.32
N PRO A 164 2.37 -3.88 14.72
CA PRO A 164 2.35 -5.29 14.35
C PRO A 164 1.26 -6.11 15.04
N SER A 165 0.68 -5.63 16.16
CA SER A 165 -0.26 -6.40 16.96
C SER A 165 -1.37 -5.58 17.61
N ALA A 166 -1.18 -4.28 17.82
CA ALA A 166 -2.17 -3.45 18.49
C ALA A 166 -3.14 -2.81 17.49
N SER A 167 -4.42 -3.14 17.64
CA SER A 167 -5.55 -2.41 17.08
C SER A 167 -6.07 -1.43 18.11
N PHE A 168 -6.52 -0.26 17.68
CA PHE A 168 -7.03 0.79 18.58
C PHE A 168 -8.52 1.01 18.29
N THR A 169 -9.38 0.75 19.25
CA THR A 169 -10.84 0.76 19.06
C THR A 169 -11.47 2.15 19.08
N ASP A 170 -10.79 3.13 19.62
CA ASP A 170 -11.30 4.51 19.78
C ASP A 170 -10.13 5.50 19.67
N TYR A 171 -9.44 5.45 18.54
CA TYR A 171 -8.26 6.28 18.33
C TYR A 171 -8.67 7.69 17.95
N SER A 172 -8.36 8.63 18.82
CA SER A 172 -8.79 10.02 18.72
C SER A 172 -7.71 10.92 18.14
N PHE A 173 -8.08 11.77 17.17
CA PHE A 173 -7.20 12.77 16.57
C PHE A 173 -7.98 14.00 16.08
N LYS A 174 -7.28 15.09 15.84
CA LYS A 174 -7.88 16.29 15.26
C LYS A 174 -8.17 16.05 13.76
N ALA A 175 -9.40 16.31 13.35
CA ALA A 175 -9.80 16.18 11.94
C ALA A 175 -10.67 17.40 11.55
N PRO A 176 -10.67 17.82 10.28
CA PRO A 176 -11.57 18.86 9.82
C PRO A 176 -13.03 18.47 10.06
N GLU A 177 -13.86 19.44 10.41
CA GLU A 177 -15.29 19.24 10.63
C GLU A 177 -16.00 18.72 9.38
N GLY A 178 -17.02 17.89 9.57
CA GLY A 178 -17.89 17.37 8.52
C GLY A 178 -18.07 15.85 8.57
N GLU A 179 -18.77 15.35 7.58
CA GLU A 179 -19.05 13.92 7.37
C GLU A 179 -18.02 13.32 6.41
N TRP A 180 -17.52 12.15 6.76
CA TRP A 180 -16.47 11.42 6.07
C TRP A 180 -16.91 9.99 5.82
N GLU A 181 -16.65 9.46 4.63
CA GLU A 181 -16.99 8.09 4.22
C GLU A 181 -15.72 7.31 3.95
N LEU A 182 -15.65 6.06 4.45
CA LEU A 182 -14.58 5.13 4.14
C LEU A 182 -14.76 4.64 2.70
N ILE A 183 -13.80 4.99 1.85
CA ILE A 183 -13.85 4.71 0.40
C ILE A 183 -12.79 3.73 -0.08
N PHE A 184 -11.79 3.44 0.72
CA PHE A 184 -10.70 2.52 0.36
C PHE A 184 -10.06 1.93 1.62
N ASP A 185 -9.88 0.62 1.65
CA ASP A 185 -9.32 -0.12 2.77
C ASP A 185 -8.38 -1.23 2.31
N SER A 186 -7.15 -1.24 2.82
CA SER A 186 -6.16 -2.29 2.53
C SER A 186 -6.52 -3.65 3.12
N ASP A 187 -7.48 -3.69 4.03
CA ASP A 187 -7.94 -4.90 4.73
C ASP A 187 -9.25 -5.46 4.17
N ASP A 188 -9.74 -4.89 3.05
CA ASP A 188 -10.93 -5.36 2.36
C ASP A 188 -10.75 -6.78 1.80
N GLU A 189 -11.82 -7.60 1.84
CA GLU A 189 -11.81 -8.97 1.32
C GLU A 189 -11.52 -9.06 -0.18
N ASN A 190 -11.85 -8.01 -0.95
CA ASN A 190 -11.50 -7.90 -2.37
C ASN A 190 -9.99 -7.88 -2.61
N TYR A 191 -9.20 -7.56 -1.58
CA TYR A 191 -7.74 -7.57 -1.58
C TYR A 191 -7.17 -8.65 -0.67
N ASP A 192 -7.94 -9.69 -0.37
CA ASP A 192 -7.57 -10.79 0.52
C ASP A 192 -7.19 -10.29 1.94
N GLY A 193 -7.97 -9.32 2.42
CA GLY A 193 -7.92 -8.81 3.79
C GLY A 193 -8.89 -9.52 4.73
N PHE A 194 -8.96 -9.04 5.96
CA PHE A 194 -9.81 -9.62 7.02
C PHE A 194 -11.15 -8.90 7.18
N SER A 195 -11.44 -7.88 6.38
CA SER A 195 -12.67 -7.07 6.41
C SER A 195 -13.03 -6.57 7.81
N ARG A 196 -12.02 -6.04 8.54
CA ARG A 196 -12.22 -5.49 9.89
C ARG A 196 -12.86 -4.10 9.89
N LEU A 197 -12.92 -3.46 8.73
CA LEU A 197 -13.62 -2.21 8.46
C LEU A 197 -14.72 -2.46 7.42
N LYS A 198 -15.63 -1.51 7.29
CA LYS A 198 -16.72 -1.63 6.32
C LYS A 198 -16.69 -0.45 5.36
N ASN A 199 -16.44 -0.72 4.08
CA ASN A 199 -16.52 0.30 3.03
C ASN A 199 -17.90 0.97 3.00
N GLY A 200 -17.94 2.29 2.81
CA GLY A 200 -19.13 3.12 2.91
C GLY A 200 -19.53 3.48 4.34
N GLU A 201 -18.78 3.05 5.36
CA GLU A 201 -19.01 3.50 6.73
C GLU A 201 -18.75 4.99 6.87
N ARG A 202 -19.65 5.67 7.58
CA ARG A 202 -19.61 7.11 7.75
C ARG A 202 -19.15 7.51 9.14
N HIS A 203 -18.32 8.54 9.19
CA HIS A 203 -17.75 9.08 10.40
C HIS A 203 -17.98 10.59 10.45
N TRP A 204 -18.33 11.10 11.62
CA TRP A 204 -18.52 12.54 11.85
C TRP A 204 -17.33 13.13 12.60
N SER A 205 -16.95 14.34 12.23
CA SER A 205 -15.95 15.14 12.96
C SER A 205 -16.52 16.51 13.31
N ASP A 206 -16.40 16.90 14.55
CA ASP A 206 -16.65 18.23 15.10
C ASP A 206 -15.35 18.99 15.40
N GLY A 207 -14.29 18.70 14.66
CA GLY A 207 -12.92 19.13 14.92
C GLY A 207 -12.07 18.01 15.52
N LYS A 208 -12.72 16.92 15.94
CA LYS A 208 -12.10 15.71 16.50
C LYS A 208 -12.82 14.47 15.96
N MET A 209 -12.06 13.49 15.57
CA MET A 209 -12.57 12.21 15.05
C MET A 209 -12.02 11.05 15.86
N ASN A 210 -12.87 10.06 16.10
CA ASN A 210 -12.50 8.81 16.72
C ASN A 210 -12.69 7.67 15.72
N LEU A 211 -11.67 6.84 15.54
CA LEU A 211 -11.70 5.74 14.57
C LEU A 211 -11.21 4.43 15.19
N TYR A 212 -11.77 3.33 14.70
CA TYR A 212 -11.13 2.04 14.85
C TYR A 212 -9.96 1.92 13.88
N LEU A 213 -8.76 1.71 14.39
CA LEU A 213 -7.54 1.52 13.60
C LEU A 213 -7.04 0.08 13.76
N PRO A 214 -7.42 -0.85 12.87
CA PRO A 214 -6.90 -2.22 12.89
C PRO A 214 -5.37 -2.24 12.73
N CYS A 215 -4.69 -3.17 13.40
CA CYS A 215 -3.25 -3.35 13.21
C CYS A 215 -2.93 -3.77 11.77
N ARG A 216 -1.81 -3.30 11.22
CA ARG A 216 -1.37 -3.57 9.83
C ARG A 216 -2.47 -3.27 8.81
N CYS A 217 -3.13 -2.12 8.96
CA CYS A 217 -4.18 -1.68 8.07
C CYS A 217 -3.96 -0.21 7.68
N ALA A 218 -4.32 0.12 6.46
CA ALA A 218 -4.33 1.48 5.96
C ALA A 218 -5.61 1.71 5.18
N PHE A 219 -6.27 2.85 5.41
CA PHE A 219 -7.53 3.17 4.77
C PHE A 219 -7.68 4.66 4.47
N VAL A 220 -8.64 4.99 3.64
CA VAL A 220 -8.90 6.36 3.16
C VAL A 220 -10.34 6.74 3.44
N LEU A 221 -10.51 7.86 4.11
CA LEU A 221 -11.80 8.52 4.29
C LEU A 221 -11.90 9.70 3.34
N LYS A 222 -13.03 9.86 2.67
CA LYS A 222 -13.33 11.03 1.82
C LYS A 222 -14.39 11.89 2.47
N LYS A 223 -14.18 13.21 2.47
CA LYS A 223 -15.17 14.18 2.92
C LYS A 223 -16.37 14.18 1.96
N ILE A 224 -17.58 14.06 2.51
CA ILE A 224 -18.83 14.08 1.75
C ILE A 224 -19.56 15.40 1.95
N HIS A 225 -19.54 15.96 3.14
CA HIS A 225 -20.16 17.25 3.49
C HIS A 225 -19.33 18.04 4.51
#